data_44e33bc9fe03ddb6fef9a61b7f3916bd
#
_entry.id   44e33bc9fe03ddb6fef9a61b7f3916bd
#
_cell.length_a   1.000
_cell.length_b   1.000
_cell.length_c   1.000
_cell.angle_alpha   90.00
_cell.angle_beta   90.00
_cell.angle_gamma   90.00
#
_symmetry.space_group_name_H-M   'P 1'
#
loop_
_entity.id
_entity.type
_entity.pdbx_description
1 polymer ?
#
loop_
_entity_poly.entity_id
_entity_poly.type
_entity_poly.pdbx_seq_one_letter_code
_entity_poly.pdbx_strand_id
1 'polypeptide(L)'
;EYGECIGTAIDSINLNNIEEILKSKSAILGTVAYITKNGVLNIEVNQRQPIVRFIGKDHGYYADRHGRTFPLQSTYASYVQSVDGHIPEMTDSTQILKIVRLVNFIEDSNEWRNKIVNISIDTTGNLTLIPRKGNEKFLFGQPDGIEQKMERMKLYYSSIIPARDSSRYTTVNVKYSGQIICK
;
A
#
# COMPACT_ATOMS: atom_id res chain seq x y z
N GLU A 1 13.28 26.48 -4.34
CA GLU A 1 12.41 27.49 -3.72
C GLU A 1 12.57 27.54 -2.19
N TYR A 2 13.67 26.99 -1.65
CA TYR A 2 13.94 26.96 -0.21
C TYR A 2 14.86 28.13 0.24
N GLY A 3 15.06 29.14 -0.61
CA GLY A 3 16.03 30.21 -0.41
C GLY A 3 17.48 29.69 -0.46
N GLU A 4 18.39 30.53 -0.81
CA GLU A 4 19.82 30.20 -0.74
C GLU A 4 20.27 30.35 0.71
N CYS A 5 20.44 29.25 1.42
CA CYS A 5 21.00 29.27 2.78
C CYS A 5 22.54 29.44 2.77
N ILE A 6 23.18 29.19 1.60
CA ILE A 6 24.62 29.29 1.46
C ILE A 6 25.05 30.76 1.46
N GLY A 7 25.96 31.12 2.36
CA GLY A 7 26.42 32.52 2.52
C GLY A 7 25.53 33.41 3.38
N THR A 8 24.43 32.88 3.89
CA THR A 8 23.53 33.60 4.81
C THR A 8 24.05 33.52 6.24
N ALA A 9 23.91 34.62 7.00
CA ALA A 9 24.31 34.63 8.41
C ALA A 9 23.50 33.57 9.21
N ILE A 10 24.18 32.81 10.05
CA ILE A 10 23.60 31.68 10.79
C ILE A 10 22.36 32.14 11.60
N ASP A 11 22.44 33.30 12.23
CA ASP A 11 21.35 33.84 13.06
C ASP A 11 20.12 34.28 12.27
N SER A 12 20.21 34.37 10.93
CA SER A 12 19.08 34.72 10.04
C SER A 12 18.40 33.48 9.43
N ILE A 13 18.93 32.28 9.64
CA ILE A 13 18.34 31.05 9.13
C ILE A 13 17.23 30.58 10.08
N ASN A 14 16.00 30.59 9.60
CA ASN A 14 14.85 30.08 10.37
C ASN A 14 14.69 28.56 10.20
N LEU A 15 15.29 27.78 11.12
CA LEU A 15 15.25 26.32 11.11
C LEU A 15 13.82 25.78 11.23
N ASN A 16 12.98 26.40 12.05
CA ASN A 16 11.58 25.98 12.21
C ASN A 16 10.80 26.12 10.91
N ASN A 17 11.02 27.21 10.15
CA ASN A 17 10.37 27.38 8.86
C ASN A 17 10.80 26.30 7.85
N ILE A 18 12.09 25.94 7.83
CA ILE A 18 12.61 24.84 6.99
C ILE A 18 11.90 23.53 7.36
N GLU A 19 11.82 23.21 8.64
CA GLU A 19 11.13 22.01 9.12
C GLU A 19 9.65 21.99 8.75
N GLU A 20 8.92 23.10 8.92
CA GLU A 20 7.50 23.22 8.57
C GLU A 20 7.26 23.03 7.07
N ILE A 21 8.08 23.66 6.22
CA ILE A 21 8.01 23.51 4.76
C ILE A 21 8.24 22.04 4.37
N LEU A 22 9.22 21.37 4.95
CA LEU A 22 9.49 19.97 4.67
C LEU A 22 8.37 19.06 5.19
N LYS A 23 7.88 19.28 6.41
CA LYS A 23 6.74 18.52 7.00
C LYS A 23 5.43 18.69 6.22
N SER A 24 5.26 19.81 5.51
CA SER A 24 4.10 20.00 4.62
C SER A 24 4.09 19.05 3.42
N LYS A 25 5.22 18.43 3.07
CA LYS A 25 5.29 17.43 2.00
C LYS A 25 4.74 16.09 2.50
N SER A 26 3.70 15.60 1.87
CA SER A 26 2.97 14.38 2.32
C SER A 26 3.84 13.12 2.41
N ALA A 27 4.93 13.04 1.64
CA ALA A 27 5.88 11.93 1.69
C ALA A 27 6.85 11.99 2.89
N ILE A 28 6.87 13.10 3.64
CA ILE A 28 7.77 13.29 4.79
C ILE A 28 7.00 12.99 6.07
N LEU A 29 7.53 12.09 6.89
CA LEU A 29 7.00 11.74 8.20
C LEU A 29 7.47 12.72 9.28
N GLY A 30 8.74 13.11 9.21
CA GLY A 30 9.35 14.03 10.15
C GLY A 30 10.65 14.61 9.61
N THR A 31 11.06 15.75 10.15
CA THR A 31 12.32 16.40 9.81
C THR A 31 12.87 17.11 11.01
N VAL A 32 14.20 17.17 11.11
CA VAL A 32 14.97 17.93 12.11
C VAL A 32 16.02 18.72 11.36
N ALA A 33 16.06 20.03 11.59
CA ALA A 33 17.06 20.92 11.04
C ALA A 33 17.92 21.50 12.18
N TYR A 34 19.25 21.43 12.05
CA TYR A 34 20.17 22.02 13.03
C TYR A 34 21.44 22.51 12.38
N ILE A 35 22.08 23.48 13.01
CA ILE A 35 23.36 24.02 12.57
C ILE A 35 24.46 23.59 13.55
N THR A 36 25.55 23.03 13.01
CA THR A 36 26.72 22.68 13.80
C THR A 36 27.57 23.92 14.16
N LYS A 37 28.45 23.76 15.16
CA LYS A 37 29.38 24.83 15.56
C LYS A 37 30.25 25.35 14.40
N ASN A 38 30.47 24.56 13.38
CA ASN A 38 31.24 24.91 12.19
C ASN A 38 30.43 25.62 11.10
N GLY A 39 29.18 25.99 11.39
CA GLY A 39 28.29 26.67 10.43
C GLY A 39 27.68 25.79 9.34
N VAL A 40 27.65 24.48 9.55
CA VAL A 40 27.03 23.53 8.60
C VAL A 40 25.58 23.31 8.96
N LEU A 41 24.66 23.62 8.05
CA LEU A 41 23.26 23.28 8.15
C LEU A 41 23.06 21.79 7.84
N ASN A 42 22.49 21.06 8.79
CA ASN A 42 22.10 19.67 8.64
C ASN A 42 20.58 19.57 8.64
N ILE A 43 20.03 18.77 7.73
CA ILE A 43 18.61 18.49 7.64
C ILE A 43 18.44 16.96 7.60
N GLU A 44 17.89 16.43 8.67
CA GLU A 44 17.52 15.01 8.76
C GLU A 44 16.07 14.85 8.35
N VAL A 45 15.81 13.98 7.38
CA VAL A 45 14.48 13.74 6.84
C VAL A 45 14.09 12.28 7.04
N ASN A 46 12.98 12.05 7.73
CA ASN A 46 12.38 10.75 7.86
C ASN A 46 11.21 10.63 6.86
N GLN A 47 11.35 9.73 5.90
CA GLN A 47 10.35 9.53 4.85
C GLN A 47 9.30 8.49 5.28
N ARG A 48 8.05 8.68 4.80
CA ARG A 48 7.00 7.66 4.94
C ARG A 48 7.39 6.41 4.17
N GLN A 49 7.17 5.27 4.81
CA GLN A 49 7.34 3.97 4.17
C GLN A 49 6.01 3.54 3.57
N PRO A 50 5.90 3.42 2.25
CA PRO A 50 4.71 2.90 1.62
C PRO A 50 4.54 1.41 1.94
N ILE A 51 3.29 0.96 2.01
CA ILE A 51 2.94 -0.46 2.08
C ILE A 51 2.13 -0.90 0.84
N VAL A 52 1.49 0.05 0.21
CA VAL A 52 0.66 -0.19 -0.97
C VAL A 52 0.85 0.91 -2.01
N ARG A 53 0.85 0.50 -3.28
CA ARG A 53 0.84 1.36 -4.44
C ARG A 53 -0.48 1.23 -5.18
N PHE A 54 -1.26 2.29 -5.24
CA PHE A 54 -2.47 2.38 -6.04
C PHE A 54 -2.12 2.83 -7.47
N ILE A 55 -2.67 2.12 -8.47
CA ILE A 55 -2.39 2.33 -9.89
C ILE A 55 -3.73 2.45 -10.61
N GLY A 56 -4.20 3.68 -10.82
CA GLY A 56 -5.37 3.98 -11.61
C GLY A 56 -5.01 4.21 -13.08
N LYS A 57 -6.02 4.50 -13.90
CA LYS A 57 -5.85 4.75 -15.32
C LYS A 57 -5.02 6.01 -15.58
N ASP A 58 -5.33 7.10 -14.89
CA ASP A 58 -4.76 8.43 -15.14
C ASP A 58 -3.95 8.95 -13.95
N HIS A 59 -4.02 8.30 -12.80
CA HIS A 59 -3.34 8.72 -11.58
C HIS A 59 -2.91 7.52 -10.75
N GLY A 60 -1.98 7.75 -9.83
CA GLY A 60 -1.54 6.76 -8.87
C GLY A 60 -0.92 7.43 -7.65
N TYR A 61 -0.90 6.69 -6.55
CA TYR A 61 -0.35 7.19 -5.29
C TYR A 61 0.07 6.03 -4.39
N TYR A 62 0.83 6.35 -3.36
CA TYR A 62 1.18 5.43 -2.28
C TYR A 62 0.30 5.66 -1.06
N ALA A 63 0.16 4.62 -0.23
CA ALA A 63 -0.31 4.77 1.14
C ALA A 63 0.62 4.03 2.12
N ASP A 64 0.77 4.58 3.33
CA ASP A 64 1.47 3.96 4.43
C ASP A 64 0.56 2.99 5.22
N ARG A 65 1.11 2.31 6.25
CA ARG A 65 0.37 1.38 7.12
C ARG A 65 -0.85 1.99 7.84
N HIS A 66 -0.88 3.30 7.96
CA HIS A 66 -1.95 4.04 8.62
C HIS A 66 -2.97 4.62 7.62
N GLY A 67 -2.81 4.32 6.32
CA GLY A 67 -3.69 4.82 5.26
C GLY A 67 -3.43 6.28 4.88
N ARG A 68 -2.31 6.87 5.30
CA ARG A 68 -1.92 8.20 4.83
C ARG A 68 -1.36 8.12 3.43
N THR A 69 -1.94 8.90 2.53
CA THR A 69 -1.61 8.91 1.10
C THR A 69 -0.53 9.93 0.78
N PHE A 70 0.27 9.62 -0.24
CA PHE A 70 1.26 10.54 -0.80
C PHE A 70 1.54 10.20 -2.26
N PRO A 71 1.93 11.18 -3.09
CA PRO A 71 2.08 10.99 -4.53
C PRO A 71 3.22 10.03 -4.88
N LEU A 72 3.12 9.42 -6.07
CA LEU A 72 4.23 8.66 -6.64
C LEU A 72 5.42 9.58 -6.88
N GLN A 73 6.61 9.06 -6.66
CA GLN A 73 7.86 9.76 -6.97
C GLN A 73 8.40 9.27 -8.31
N SER A 74 8.85 10.20 -9.16
CA SER A 74 9.38 9.87 -10.49
C SER A 74 10.72 9.14 -10.45
N THR A 75 11.49 9.35 -9.39
CA THR A 75 12.87 8.86 -9.24
C THR A 75 12.98 7.52 -8.52
N TYR A 76 11.93 7.08 -7.84
CA TYR A 76 11.97 5.86 -7.02
C TYR A 76 10.63 5.14 -7.00
N ALA A 77 10.64 3.86 -7.29
CA ALA A 77 9.47 2.97 -7.17
C ALA A 77 9.69 1.98 -6.02
N SER A 78 8.89 2.10 -4.96
CA SER A 78 8.90 1.13 -3.86
C SER A 78 8.32 -0.21 -4.32
N TYR A 79 8.99 -1.30 -3.93
CA TYR A 79 8.49 -2.64 -4.14
C TYR A 79 7.51 -3.01 -3.02
N VAL A 80 6.24 -2.70 -3.24
CA VAL A 80 5.14 -2.91 -2.29
C VAL A 80 3.95 -3.53 -3.00
N GLN A 81 2.93 -3.97 -2.23
CA GLN A 81 1.70 -4.52 -2.79
C GLN A 81 1.07 -3.54 -3.79
N SER A 82 0.77 -4.01 -5.00
CA SER A 82 0.05 -3.22 -6.00
C SER A 82 -1.46 -3.42 -5.89
N VAL A 83 -2.19 -2.33 -6.11
CA VAL A 83 -3.64 -2.29 -6.19
C VAL A 83 -4.02 -1.52 -7.45
N ASP A 84 -4.74 -2.14 -8.37
CA ASP A 84 -5.14 -1.55 -9.64
C ASP A 84 -6.65 -1.54 -9.89
N GLY A 85 -7.04 -1.04 -11.07
CA GLY A 85 -8.43 -0.97 -11.51
C GLY A 85 -9.12 0.33 -11.09
N HIS A 86 -10.31 0.22 -10.52
CA HIS A 86 -11.09 1.38 -10.06
C HIS A 86 -10.66 1.79 -8.65
N ILE A 87 -9.44 2.33 -8.56
CA ILE A 87 -8.87 2.74 -7.27
C ILE A 87 -9.65 3.90 -6.65
N PRO A 88 -9.76 3.98 -5.31
CA PRO A 88 -10.38 5.11 -4.64
C PRO A 88 -9.61 6.41 -4.91
N GLU A 89 -10.32 7.54 -4.84
CA GLU A 89 -9.67 8.85 -4.84
C GLU A 89 -8.74 8.99 -3.63
N MET A 90 -7.64 9.72 -3.81
CA MET A 90 -6.62 9.92 -2.77
C MET A 90 -7.18 10.53 -1.48
N THR A 91 -8.33 11.21 -1.57
CA THR A 91 -9.05 11.83 -0.46
C THR A 91 -10.05 10.89 0.23
N ASP A 92 -10.40 9.75 -0.39
CA ASP A 92 -11.31 8.77 0.23
C ASP A 92 -10.59 7.90 1.25
N SER A 93 -10.29 8.48 2.39
CA SER A 93 -9.59 7.81 3.49
C SER A 93 -10.32 6.56 4.00
N THR A 94 -11.65 6.51 3.89
CA THR A 94 -12.45 5.38 4.37
C THR A 94 -12.23 4.13 3.52
N GLN A 95 -12.28 4.26 2.22
CA GLN A 95 -12.03 3.16 1.29
C GLN A 95 -10.56 2.72 1.34
N ILE A 96 -9.65 3.70 1.34
CA ILE A 96 -8.21 3.45 1.44
C ILE A 96 -7.86 2.65 2.69
N LEU A 97 -8.39 3.05 3.86
CA LEU A 97 -8.14 2.34 5.12
C LEU A 97 -8.63 0.89 5.11
N LYS A 98 -9.75 0.60 4.46
CA LYS A 98 -10.25 -0.78 4.32
C LYS A 98 -9.28 -1.63 3.50
N ILE A 99 -8.75 -1.10 2.40
CA ILE A 99 -7.78 -1.79 1.55
C ILE A 99 -6.44 -1.95 2.28
N VAL A 100 -5.97 -0.90 2.95
CA VAL A 100 -4.74 -0.92 3.74
C VAL A 100 -4.81 -1.97 4.85
N ARG A 101 -5.97 -2.18 5.49
CA ARG A 101 -6.14 -3.27 6.47
C ARG A 101 -5.92 -4.65 5.86
N LEU A 102 -6.45 -4.90 4.66
CA LEU A 102 -6.19 -6.14 3.93
C LEU A 102 -4.70 -6.29 3.58
N VAL A 103 -4.08 -5.23 3.08
CA VAL A 103 -2.64 -5.24 2.75
C VAL A 103 -1.79 -5.47 4.00
N ASN A 104 -2.09 -4.81 5.12
CA ASN A 104 -1.43 -5.06 6.40
C ASN A 104 -1.55 -6.53 6.82
N PHE A 105 -2.77 -7.11 6.72
CA PHE A 105 -2.98 -8.52 7.03
C PHE A 105 -2.11 -9.44 6.15
N ILE A 106 -2.03 -9.18 4.86
CA ILE A 106 -1.20 -9.95 3.93
C ILE A 106 0.28 -9.82 4.29
N GLU A 107 0.76 -8.60 4.53
CA GLU A 107 2.17 -8.33 4.80
C GLU A 107 2.64 -8.86 6.18
N ASP A 108 1.76 -8.84 7.18
CA ASP A 108 2.07 -9.34 8.52
C ASP A 108 1.95 -10.87 8.62
N SER A 109 1.33 -11.51 7.62
CA SER A 109 1.14 -12.96 7.59
C SER A 109 2.37 -13.68 6.99
N ASN A 110 2.97 -14.58 7.74
CA ASN A 110 4.01 -15.49 7.21
C ASN A 110 3.50 -16.38 6.09
N GLU A 111 2.20 -16.65 6.04
CA GLU A 111 1.57 -17.49 5.03
C GLU A 111 1.29 -16.75 3.72
N TRP A 112 0.85 -15.48 3.79
CA TRP A 112 0.36 -14.72 2.63
C TRP A 112 1.36 -13.73 2.07
N ARG A 113 2.34 -13.32 2.87
CA ARG A 113 3.41 -12.43 2.44
C ARG A 113 4.07 -12.94 1.16
N ASN A 114 4.19 -12.09 0.17
CA ASN A 114 4.73 -12.41 -1.16
C ASN A 114 3.93 -13.45 -1.98
N LYS A 115 2.80 -13.96 -1.49
CA LYS A 115 1.95 -14.88 -2.26
C LYS A 115 0.92 -14.17 -3.12
N ILE A 116 0.51 -12.98 -2.76
CA ILE A 116 -0.41 -12.13 -3.54
C ILE A 116 0.45 -11.11 -4.31
N VAL A 117 0.30 -11.05 -5.63
CA VAL A 117 1.08 -10.12 -6.47
C VAL A 117 0.31 -8.86 -6.78
N ASN A 118 -1.02 -8.95 -6.87
CA ASN A 118 -1.86 -7.82 -7.21
C ASN A 118 -3.25 -7.94 -6.58
N ILE A 119 -3.86 -6.81 -6.30
CA ILE A 119 -5.26 -6.67 -5.89
C ILE A 119 -5.93 -5.78 -6.92
N SER A 120 -6.94 -6.29 -7.62
CA SER A 120 -7.69 -5.52 -8.61
C SER A 120 -9.04 -5.09 -8.04
N ILE A 121 -9.44 -3.84 -8.28
CA ILE A 121 -10.71 -3.27 -7.80
C ILE A 121 -11.63 -3.07 -9.00
N ASP A 122 -12.84 -3.61 -8.94
CA ASP A 122 -13.88 -3.36 -9.95
C ASP A 122 -14.65 -2.05 -9.69
N THR A 123 -15.53 -1.69 -10.60
CA THR A 123 -16.37 -0.46 -10.52
C THR A 123 -17.34 -0.44 -9.34
N THR A 124 -17.56 -1.58 -8.69
CA THR A 124 -18.45 -1.72 -7.51
C THR A 124 -17.65 -1.79 -6.20
N GLY A 125 -16.31 -1.64 -6.27
CA GLY A 125 -15.41 -1.70 -5.13
C GLY A 125 -15.11 -3.12 -4.63
N ASN A 126 -15.46 -4.17 -5.40
CA ASN A 126 -15.08 -5.52 -5.06
C ASN A 126 -13.62 -5.79 -5.43
N LEU A 127 -12.94 -6.53 -4.57
CA LEU A 127 -11.55 -6.90 -4.72
C LEU A 127 -11.43 -8.29 -5.36
N THR A 128 -10.46 -8.41 -6.25
CA THR A 128 -9.97 -9.67 -6.79
C THR A 128 -8.49 -9.78 -6.45
N LEU A 129 -8.10 -10.83 -5.74
CA LEU A 129 -6.71 -11.10 -5.38
C LEU A 129 -6.07 -12.03 -6.41
N ILE A 130 -4.89 -11.66 -6.89
CA ILE A 130 -4.14 -12.41 -7.88
C ILE A 130 -2.92 -13.03 -7.20
N PRO A 131 -2.85 -14.36 -7.09
CA PRO A 131 -1.72 -15.04 -6.46
C PRO A 131 -0.48 -15.02 -7.39
N ARG A 132 0.69 -15.16 -6.79
CA ARG A 132 1.97 -15.26 -7.51
C ARG A 132 2.11 -16.58 -8.28
N LYS A 133 1.53 -17.65 -7.75
CA LYS A 133 1.57 -18.99 -8.34
C LYS A 133 0.16 -19.48 -8.60
N GLY A 134 -0.05 -20.12 -9.73
CA GLY A 134 -1.36 -20.58 -10.18
C GLY A 134 -1.97 -19.65 -11.22
N ASN A 135 -3.08 -20.07 -11.80
CA ASN A 135 -3.83 -19.30 -12.80
C ASN A 135 -5.18 -18.81 -12.27
N GLU A 136 -5.52 -19.21 -11.05
CA GLU A 136 -6.75 -18.84 -10.38
C GLU A 136 -6.73 -17.38 -9.93
N LYS A 137 -7.93 -16.77 -9.94
CA LYS A 137 -8.19 -15.45 -9.35
C LYS A 137 -9.17 -15.61 -8.20
N PHE A 138 -8.87 -15.02 -7.06
CA PHE A 138 -9.74 -15.06 -5.90
C PHE A 138 -10.70 -13.88 -5.91
N LEU A 139 -11.99 -14.14 -6.12
CA LEU A 139 -13.03 -13.13 -5.95
C LEU A 139 -13.26 -12.90 -4.47
N PHE A 140 -12.62 -11.89 -3.93
CA PHE A 140 -12.61 -11.57 -2.50
C PHE A 140 -13.84 -10.74 -2.09
N GLY A 141 -14.33 -9.88 -2.99
CA GLY A 141 -15.46 -8.98 -2.72
C GLY A 141 -15.03 -7.75 -1.92
N GLN A 142 -15.93 -7.23 -1.09
CA GLN A 142 -15.63 -6.05 -0.27
C GLN A 142 -14.50 -6.38 0.73
N PRO A 143 -13.67 -5.38 1.11
CA PRO A 143 -12.56 -5.55 2.05
C PRO A 143 -13.03 -5.63 3.52
N ASP A 144 -13.93 -6.55 3.79
CA ASP A 144 -14.49 -6.90 5.10
C ASP A 144 -14.31 -8.39 5.38
N GLY A 145 -14.44 -8.82 6.64
CA GLY A 145 -14.28 -10.22 7.03
C GLY A 145 -12.99 -10.85 6.51
N ILE A 146 -11.87 -10.09 6.58
CA ILE A 146 -10.59 -10.42 5.96
C ILE A 146 -10.12 -11.80 6.41
N GLU A 147 -10.09 -12.06 7.70
CA GLU A 147 -9.60 -13.30 8.29
C GLU A 147 -10.35 -14.53 7.75
N GLN A 148 -11.69 -14.46 7.73
CA GLN A 148 -12.53 -15.57 7.28
C GLN A 148 -12.37 -15.83 5.77
N LYS A 149 -12.17 -14.78 4.97
CA LYS A 149 -11.95 -14.91 3.53
C LYS A 149 -10.57 -15.47 3.22
N MET A 150 -9.55 -15.02 3.95
CA MET A 150 -8.20 -15.55 3.81
C MET A 150 -8.12 -17.01 4.29
N GLU A 151 -8.86 -17.40 5.34
CA GLU A 151 -8.96 -18.79 5.76
C GLU A 151 -9.63 -19.67 4.69
N ARG A 152 -10.67 -19.17 4.00
CA ARG A 152 -11.24 -19.88 2.84
C ARG A 152 -10.25 -20.06 1.69
N MET A 153 -9.41 -19.05 1.43
CA MET A 153 -8.33 -19.19 0.44
C MET A 153 -7.30 -20.25 0.86
N LYS A 154 -7.00 -20.34 2.15
CA LYS A 154 -6.13 -21.39 2.71
C LYS A 154 -6.76 -22.78 2.55
N LEU A 155 -8.05 -22.94 2.88
CA LEU A 155 -8.78 -24.19 2.67
C LEU A 155 -8.80 -24.62 1.19
N TYR A 156 -8.87 -23.65 0.25
CA TYR A 156 -8.75 -23.95 -1.16
C TYR A 156 -7.43 -24.65 -1.49
N TYR A 157 -6.31 -24.14 -1.01
CA TYR A 157 -4.99 -24.71 -1.26
C TYR A 157 -4.74 -26.03 -0.49
N SER A 158 -5.22 -26.14 0.73
CA SER A 158 -4.95 -27.30 1.58
C SER A 158 -5.88 -28.49 1.34
N SER A 159 -7.11 -28.25 0.90
CA SER A 159 -8.16 -29.29 0.84
C SER A 159 -8.76 -29.47 -0.56
N ILE A 160 -8.97 -28.39 -1.32
CA ILE A 160 -9.66 -28.48 -2.62
C ILE A 160 -8.67 -28.84 -3.73
N ILE A 161 -7.52 -28.19 -3.79
CA ILE A 161 -6.49 -28.47 -4.80
C ILE A 161 -5.97 -29.93 -4.73
N PRO A 162 -5.60 -30.46 -3.53
CA PRO A 162 -5.09 -31.84 -3.44
C PRO A 162 -6.12 -32.92 -3.74
N ALA A 163 -7.42 -32.61 -3.57
CA ALA A 163 -8.50 -33.58 -3.79
C ALA A 163 -8.88 -33.75 -5.27
N ARG A 164 -8.27 -33.01 -6.21
CA ARG A 164 -8.62 -33.06 -7.63
C ARG A 164 -7.41 -33.35 -8.53
N ASP A 165 -7.64 -34.19 -9.51
CA ASP A 165 -6.74 -34.39 -10.66
C ASP A 165 -6.65 -33.10 -11.50
N SER A 166 -5.45 -32.57 -11.60
CA SER A 166 -4.86 -31.63 -12.57
C SER A 166 -5.68 -30.48 -13.20
N SER A 167 -6.99 -30.41 -13.15
CA SER A 167 -7.78 -29.29 -13.69
C SER A 167 -7.92 -28.18 -12.64
N ARG A 168 -7.04 -27.18 -12.71
CA ARG A 168 -7.11 -26.02 -11.83
C ARG A 168 -8.26 -25.11 -12.22
N TYR A 169 -8.96 -24.63 -11.21
CA TYR A 169 -9.98 -23.61 -11.38
C TYR A 169 -9.35 -22.28 -11.80
N THR A 170 -10.03 -21.54 -12.66
CA THR A 170 -9.61 -20.21 -13.07
C THR A 170 -10.13 -19.11 -12.13
N THR A 171 -11.20 -19.41 -11.40
CA THR A 171 -11.85 -18.46 -10.49
C THR A 171 -12.27 -19.17 -9.22
N VAL A 172 -11.92 -18.60 -8.08
CA VAL A 172 -12.26 -19.07 -6.73
C VAL A 172 -12.99 -17.97 -5.98
N ASN A 173 -14.27 -18.12 -5.75
CA ASN A 173 -15.08 -17.13 -5.06
C ASN A 173 -15.11 -17.42 -3.55
N VAL A 174 -14.57 -16.51 -2.76
CA VAL A 174 -14.48 -16.58 -1.29
C VAL A 174 -15.32 -15.50 -0.59
N LYS A 175 -16.16 -14.77 -1.32
CA LYS A 175 -16.99 -13.68 -0.79
C LYS A 175 -17.96 -14.15 0.30
N TYR A 176 -18.57 -15.31 0.09
CA TYR A 176 -19.72 -15.75 0.88
C TYR A 176 -19.28 -16.60 2.08
N SER A 177 -19.96 -16.39 3.22
CA SER A 177 -19.71 -17.17 4.41
C SER A 177 -20.05 -18.65 4.19
N GLY A 178 -19.22 -19.55 4.73
CA GLY A 178 -19.47 -20.98 4.74
C GLY A 178 -19.32 -21.71 3.40
N GLN A 179 -18.90 -21.04 2.32
CA GLN A 179 -18.74 -21.70 1.01
C GLN A 179 -17.59 -21.15 0.20
N ILE A 180 -17.02 -22.02 -0.65
CA ILE A 180 -16.02 -21.69 -1.67
C ILE A 180 -16.59 -22.17 -3.01
N ILE A 181 -16.76 -21.26 -3.96
CA ILE A 181 -17.28 -21.59 -5.29
C ILE A 181 -16.12 -21.51 -6.29
N CYS A 182 -15.78 -22.66 -6.88
CA CYS A 182 -14.69 -22.79 -7.84
C CYS A 182 -15.23 -22.99 -9.26
N LYS A 183 -14.67 -22.28 -10.24
CA LYS A 183 -15.02 -22.37 -11.68
C LYS A 183 -13.76 -22.47 -12.52
#